data_07207454d0c4ea0681abb4462137668b
#
_entry.id   07207454d0c4ea0681abb4462137668b
#
_cell.length_a   1.000
_cell.length_b   1.000
_cell.length_c   1.000
_cell.angle_alpha   90.00
_cell.angle_beta   90.00
_cell.angle_gamma   90.00
#
_symmetry.space_group_name_H-M   'P 1'
#
loop_
_entity.id
_entity.type
_entity.pdbx_description
1 polymer ?
#
loop_
_entity_poly.entity_id
_entity_poly.type
_entity_poly.pdbx_seq_one_letter_code
_entity_poly.pdbx_strand_id
1 'polypeptide(L)'
;DIPASKVIPKVPYNECFQNWEGALNYAVDINQISTAEYWHLKDTQPSFIVKEGLGNLVATLNNNFPISLNTSVLEIDLSGNGVKVVTSKGSIVAEACICTVSVGVLKSEKIKFTPNLSKKIQKAVDDIQMGLLVKIPLLFDGVRLGFAENSFVQYDIAKGDIGNACYFLAWPTGHNYMVGFVGGQFAWDLSKLGEKEIVEYALSKLESLSGGNIRKHFLKGFASNWANNPLTKGSYSAVKPGCFGAREALSEPIAERLIFAGEATAGNISGLVNGAYE
;
A
#
# COMPACT_ATOMS: atom_id res chain seq x y z
N ASP A 1 -19.86 9.43 9.55
CA ASP A 1 -18.54 8.85 9.33
C ASP A 1 -17.56 9.31 10.40
N ILE A 2 -17.00 8.38 11.15
CA ILE A 2 -16.12 8.63 12.30
C ILE A 2 -14.88 7.70 12.23
N PRO A 3 -13.83 7.95 13.02
CA PRO A 3 -12.70 7.03 13.12
C PRO A 3 -13.11 5.63 13.59
N ALA A 4 -12.60 4.57 12.94
CA ALA A 4 -12.91 3.18 13.29
C ALA A 4 -12.57 2.86 14.76
N SER A 5 -11.52 3.47 15.32
CA SER A 5 -11.15 3.31 16.73
C SER A 5 -12.26 3.69 17.75
N LYS A 6 -13.27 4.45 17.31
CA LYS A 6 -14.40 4.86 18.18
C LYS A 6 -15.51 3.82 18.28
N VAL A 7 -15.56 2.85 17.37
CA VAL A 7 -16.61 1.83 17.29
C VAL A 7 -16.13 0.42 17.66
N ILE A 8 -14.82 0.22 17.78
CA ILE A 8 -14.25 -1.07 18.18
C ILE A 8 -14.58 -1.36 19.64
N PRO A 9 -15.21 -2.50 19.95
CA PRO A 9 -15.53 -2.88 21.32
C PRO A 9 -14.24 -3.17 22.12
N LYS A 10 -14.26 -2.88 23.41
CA LYS A 10 -13.17 -3.21 24.33
C LYS A 10 -13.27 -4.68 24.73
N VAL A 11 -12.57 -5.55 24.02
CA VAL A 11 -12.53 -6.99 24.24
C VAL A 11 -11.08 -7.46 24.43
N PRO A 12 -10.82 -8.66 24.96
CA PRO A 12 -9.48 -9.24 24.96
C PRO A 12 -8.87 -9.26 23.55
N TYR A 13 -7.55 -9.08 23.45
CA TYR A 13 -6.80 -9.02 22.19
C TYR A 13 -7.19 -7.85 21.27
N ASN A 14 -7.76 -6.81 21.82
CA ASN A 14 -8.21 -5.64 21.07
C ASN A 14 -7.04 -4.95 20.32
N GLU A 15 -5.86 -4.92 20.93
CA GLU A 15 -4.65 -4.37 20.33
C GLU A 15 -4.22 -5.16 19.09
N CYS A 16 -4.31 -6.48 19.13
CA CYS A 16 -4.01 -7.34 17.97
C CYS A 16 -5.00 -7.10 16.83
N PHE A 17 -6.29 -6.99 17.14
CA PHE A 17 -7.34 -6.68 16.17
C PHE A 17 -7.11 -5.29 15.54
N GLN A 18 -6.83 -4.27 16.35
CA GLN A 18 -6.59 -2.92 15.87
C GLN A 18 -5.34 -2.82 14.97
N ASN A 19 -4.28 -3.55 15.30
CA ASN A 19 -3.10 -3.63 14.44
C ASN A 19 -3.40 -4.36 13.13
N TRP A 20 -4.12 -5.47 13.20
CA TRP A 20 -4.48 -6.25 12.02
C TRP A 20 -5.34 -5.45 11.05
N GLU A 21 -6.45 -4.88 11.54
CA GLU A 21 -7.37 -4.11 10.72
C GLU A 21 -6.80 -2.76 10.30
N GLY A 22 -6.05 -2.08 11.16
CA GLY A 22 -5.45 -0.79 10.84
C GLY A 22 -4.16 -0.92 10.05
N ALA A 23 -3.08 -1.18 10.77
CA ALA A 23 -1.72 -1.11 10.24
C ALA A 23 -1.45 -2.12 9.12
N LEU A 24 -2.02 -3.33 9.16
CA LEU A 24 -1.78 -4.35 8.14
C LEU A 24 -2.77 -4.30 6.99
N ASN A 25 -4.08 -4.27 7.26
CA ASN A 25 -5.08 -4.31 6.19
C ASN A 25 -5.22 -2.95 5.48
N TYR A 26 -5.20 -1.84 6.21
CA TYR A 26 -5.35 -0.49 5.64
C TYR A 26 -4.04 0.29 5.52
N ALA A 27 -2.93 -0.24 6.05
CA ALA A 27 -1.63 0.41 6.10
C ALA A 27 -1.62 1.78 6.81
N VAL A 28 -2.66 2.07 7.60
CA VAL A 28 -2.81 3.25 8.45
C VAL A 28 -3.26 2.83 9.85
N ASP A 29 -3.05 3.69 10.84
CA ASP A 29 -3.52 3.39 12.18
C ASP A 29 -5.05 3.40 12.24
N ILE A 30 -5.63 2.57 13.11
CA ILE A 30 -7.08 2.33 13.20
C ILE A 30 -7.90 3.60 13.42
N ASN A 31 -7.33 4.62 14.06
CA ASN A 31 -7.97 5.93 14.27
C ASN A 31 -8.02 6.79 13.01
N GLN A 32 -7.33 6.40 11.95
CA GLN A 32 -7.27 7.07 10.66
C GLN A 32 -8.15 6.41 9.60
N ILE A 33 -8.89 5.37 9.95
CA ILE A 33 -9.79 4.66 9.05
C ILE A 33 -11.20 5.24 9.16
N SER A 34 -11.80 5.57 8.01
CA SER A 34 -13.21 5.91 7.87
C SER A 34 -14.10 4.69 8.14
N THR A 35 -15.04 4.79 9.08
CA THR A 35 -16.00 3.71 9.32
C THR A 35 -16.93 3.48 8.15
N ALA A 36 -17.30 4.54 7.43
CA ALA A 36 -18.17 4.43 6.26
C ALA A 36 -17.44 3.72 5.11
N GLU A 37 -16.15 4.03 4.87
CA GLU A 37 -15.35 3.29 3.89
C GLU A 37 -15.19 1.83 4.28
N TYR A 38 -14.83 1.55 5.54
CA TYR A 38 -14.67 0.18 6.04
C TYR A 38 -15.92 -0.67 5.78
N TRP A 39 -17.09 -0.13 6.08
CA TRP A 39 -18.37 -0.81 5.85
C TRP A 39 -18.69 -1.02 4.37
N HIS A 40 -18.21 -0.13 3.52
CA HIS A 40 -18.47 -0.16 2.08
C HIS A 40 -17.57 -1.16 1.34
N LEU A 41 -16.41 -1.51 1.90
CA LEU A 41 -15.50 -2.45 1.25
C LEU A 41 -16.11 -3.84 1.13
N LYS A 42 -15.90 -4.42 -0.04
CA LYS A 42 -16.34 -5.78 -0.36
C LYS A 42 -15.37 -6.79 0.24
N ASP A 43 -15.91 -7.82 0.88
CA ASP A 43 -15.11 -8.99 1.24
C ASP A 43 -14.69 -9.74 -0.04
N THR A 44 -13.38 -9.86 -0.24
CA THR A 44 -12.77 -10.50 -1.42
C THR A 44 -12.13 -11.85 -1.06
N GLN A 45 -12.49 -12.44 0.07
CA GLN A 45 -11.98 -13.75 0.47
C GLN A 45 -12.53 -14.89 -0.44
N PRO A 46 -11.79 -16.00 -0.60
CA PRO A 46 -10.47 -16.26 -0.01
C PRO A 46 -9.31 -15.57 -0.74
N SER A 47 -8.25 -15.24 0.00
CA SER A 47 -7.01 -14.70 -0.55
C SER A 47 -6.07 -15.83 -0.95
N PHE A 48 -5.41 -15.68 -2.10
CA PHE A 48 -4.46 -16.66 -2.64
C PHE A 48 -3.06 -16.06 -2.74
N ILE A 49 -2.04 -16.91 -2.55
CA ILE A 49 -0.66 -16.55 -2.82
C ILE A 49 -0.34 -17.00 -4.25
N VAL A 50 0.17 -16.08 -5.07
CA VAL A 50 0.63 -16.39 -6.42
C VAL A 50 2.05 -16.95 -6.31
N LYS A 51 2.23 -18.25 -6.59
CA LYS A 51 3.49 -18.97 -6.41
C LYS A 51 4.64 -18.35 -7.19
N GLU A 52 4.38 -17.96 -8.42
CA GLU A 52 5.36 -17.35 -9.33
C GLU A 52 5.53 -15.85 -9.10
N GLY A 53 4.80 -15.29 -8.14
CA GLY A 53 4.78 -13.86 -7.79
C GLY A 53 3.74 -13.05 -8.57
N LEU A 54 3.06 -12.18 -7.86
CA LEU A 54 2.00 -11.32 -8.39
C LEU A 54 2.51 -10.40 -9.53
N GLY A 55 3.76 -9.92 -9.45
CA GLY A 55 4.36 -9.11 -10.50
C GLY A 55 4.47 -9.85 -11.83
N ASN A 56 4.81 -11.13 -11.83
CA ASN A 56 4.86 -11.95 -13.03
C ASN A 56 3.46 -12.17 -13.63
N LEU A 57 2.45 -12.37 -12.79
CA LEU A 57 1.07 -12.48 -13.24
C LEU A 57 0.64 -11.20 -13.97
N VAL A 58 0.85 -10.03 -13.35
CA VAL A 58 0.50 -8.72 -13.95
C VAL A 58 1.28 -8.48 -15.26
N ALA A 59 2.58 -8.81 -15.29
CA ALA A 59 3.38 -8.68 -16.51
C ALA A 59 2.87 -9.57 -17.64
N THR A 60 2.43 -10.80 -17.33
CA THR A 60 1.88 -11.73 -18.33
C THR A 60 0.56 -11.22 -18.93
N LEU A 61 -0.30 -10.59 -18.12
CA LEU A 61 -1.56 -10.01 -18.61
C LEU A 61 -1.34 -8.83 -19.56
N ASN A 62 -0.21 -8.13 -19.45
CA ASN A 62 0.05 -6.87 -20.13
C ASN A 62 1.23 -6.90 -21.11
N ASN A 63 1.68 -8.07 -21.56
CA ASN A 63 2.88 -8.24 -22.39
C ASN A 63 2.79 -7.60 -23.79
N ASN A 64 1.60 -7.27 -24.29
CA ASN A 64 1.37 -6.73 -25.63
C ASN A 64 1.17 -5.20 -25.66
N PHE A 65 1.19 -4.51 -24.51
CA PHE A 65 1.03 -3.06 -24.49
C PHE A 65 2.34 -2.33 -24.78
N PRO A 66 2.34 -1.26 -25.60
CA PRO A 66 3.51 -0.43 -25.82
C PRO A 66 3.81 0.37 -24.53
N ILE A 67 4.94 0.09 -23.90
CA ILE A 67 5.37 0.75 -22.65
C ILE A 67 6.65 1.54 -22.90
N SER A 68 6.62 2.84 -22.63
CA SER A 68 7.79 3.72 -22.67
C SER A 68 8.44 3.80 -21.28
N LEU A 69 9.43 2.95 -21.02
CA LEU A 69 10.17 2.95 -19.76
C LEU A 69 11.11 4.17 -19.64
N ASN A 70 11.48 4.50 -18.41
CA ASN A 70 12.35 5.65 -18.07
C ASN A 70 11.83 6.96 -18.68
N THR A 71 10.50 7.16 -18.64
CA THR A 71 9.82 8.31 -19.22
C THR A 71 8.90 8.90 -18.15
N SER A 72 9.40 9.91 -17.43
CA SER A 72 8.64 10.57 -16.37
C SER A 72 7.71 11.62 -16.94
N VAL A 73 6.46 11.65 -16.51
CA VAL A 73 5.50 12.71 -16.81
C VAL A 73 5.80 13.92 -15.90
N LEU A 74 5.90 15.09 -16.50
CA LEU A 74 6.19 16.36 -15.82
C LEU A 74 4.98 17.30 -15.79
N GLU A 75 4.16 17.27 -16.86
CA GLU A 75 2.96 18.11 -16.96
C GLU A 75 1.87 17.40 -17.77
N ILE A 76 0.61 17.60 -17.37
CA ILE A 76 -0.59 17.22 -18.11
C ILE A 76 -1.36 18.51 -18.40
N ASP A 77 -1.43 18.90 -19.67
CA ASP A 77 -2.00 20.17 -20.13
C ASP A 77 -3.29 19.91 -20.92
N LEU A 78 -4.39 20.44 -20.42
CA LEU A 78 -5.76 20.35 -20.95
C LEU A 78 -6.22 21.65 -21.62
N SER A 79 -5.35 22.67 -21.77
CA SER A 79 -5.72 23.99 -22.30
C SER A 79 -6.10 23.97 -23.80
N GLY A 80 -5.63 22.98 -24.56
CA GLY A 80 -5.96 22.78 -25.96
C GLY A 80 -7.20 21.87 -26.17
N ASN A 81 -7.46 21.49 -27.41
CA ASN A 81 -8.57 20.61 -27.79
C ASN A 81 -8.35 19.14 -27.39
N GLY A 82 -7.12 18.72 -27.12
CA GLY A 82 -6.74 17.40 -26.62
C GLY A 82 -6.03 17.50 -25.27
N VAL A 83 -5.30 16.45 -24.93
CA VAL A 83 -4.42 16.40 -23.77
C VAL A 83 -2.98 16.37 -24.22
N LYS A 84 -2.17 17.34 -23.80
CA LYS A 84 -0.72 17.33 -24.01
C LYS A 84 -0.04 16.82 -22.75
N VAL A 85 0.69 15.72 -22.87
CA VAL A 85 1.49 15.14 -21.79
C VAL A 85 2.95 15.46 -22.06
N VAL A 86 3.54 16.30 -21.20
CA VAL A 86 4.97 16.64 -21.25
C VAL A 86 5.73 15.63 -20.40
N THR A 87 6.75 15.03 -21.00
CA THR A 87 7.57 14.00 -20.36
C THR A 87 9.05 14.38 -20.38
N SER A 88 9.87 13.63 -19.66
CA SER A 88 11.34 13.75 -19.67
C SER A 88 11.98 13.47 -21.04
N LYS A 89 11.21 12.91 -22.00
CA LYS A 89 11.71 12.55 -23.35
C LYS A 89 10.97 13.27 -24.49
N GLY A 90 10.15 14.26 -24.18
CA GLY A 90 9.37 15.00 -25.17
C GLY A 90 7.88 15.06 -24.81
N SER A 91 7.03 15.47 -25.74
CA SER A 91 5.60 15.63 -25.49
C SER A 91 4.79 14.69 -26.36
N ILE A 92 3.67 14.24 -25.81
CA ILE A 92 2.66 13.43 -26.50
C ILE A 92 1.36 14.24 -26.52
N VAL A 93 0.64 14.21 -27.62
CA VAL A 93 -0.70 14.78 -27.71
C VAL A 93 -1.68 13.64 -27.99
N ALA A 94 -2.75 13.59 -27.23
CA ALA A 94 -3.79 12.57 -27.31
C ALA A 94 -5.20 13.20 -27.17
N GLU A 95 -6.23 12.48 -27.52
CA GLU A 95 -7.63 12.90 -27.27
C GLU A 95 -7.96 12.86 -25.78
N ALA A 96 -7.48 11.83 -25.07
CA ALA A 96 -7.67 11.67 -23.64
C ALA A 96 -6.41 11.10 -22.96
N CYS A 97 -6.35 11.23 -21.64
CA CYS A 97 -5.28 10.70 -20.78
C CYS A 97 -5.91 9.98 -19.57
N ILE A 98 -5.46 8.76 -19.32
CA ILE A 98 -5.75 8.05 -18.07
C ILE A 98 -4.51 8.18 -17.18
N CYS A 99 -4.66 8.81 -16.03
CA CYS A 99 -3.59 9.03 -15.05
C CYS A 99 -3.73 8.00 -13.90
N THR A 100 -2.78 7.07 -13.80
CA THR A 100 -2.81 5.97 -12.83
C THR A 100 -1.77 6.11 -11.72
N VAL A 101 -1.22 7.31 -11.50
CA VAL A 101 -0.27 7.54 -10.43
C VAL A 101 -0.94 7.44 -9.06
N SER A 102 -0.18 7.00 -8.05
CA SER A 102 -0.71 6.90 -6.68
C SER A 102 -1.13 8.28 -6.13
N VAL A 103 -2.02 8.28 -5.15
CA VAL A 103 -2.36 9.49 -4.39
C VAL A 103 -1.12 10.13 -3.75
N GLY A 104 -0.14 9.33 -3.33
CA GLY A 104 1.13 9.84 -2.82
C GLY A 104 1.92 10.65 -3.85
N VAL A 105 1.87 10.24 -5.12
CA VAL A 105 2.48 11.01 -6.22
C VAL A 105 1.67 12.26 -6.52
N LEU A 106 0.33 12.21 -6.55
CA LEU A 106 -0.52 13.40 -6.73
C LEU A 106 -0.23 14.44 -5.65
N LYS A 107 -0.15 14.05 -4.39
CA LYS A 107 0.19 14.92 -3.25
C LYS A 107 1.59 15.51 -3.30
N SER A 108 2.49 14.90 -4.05
CA SER A 108 3.87 15.42 -4.18
C SER A 108 3.99 16.62 -5.11
N GLU A 109 2.93 16.97 -5.84
CA GLU A 109 2.84 18.08 -6.79
C GLU A 109 3.96 18.06 -7.88
N LYS A 110 4.58 16.89 -8.11
CA LYS A 110 5.64 16.76 -9.11
C LYS A 110 5.11 16.74 -10.54
N ILE A 111 3.84 16.42 -10.74
CA ILE A 111 3.16 16.51 -12.03
C ILE A 111 2.34 17.80 -12.01
N LYS A 112 2.68 18.71 -12.88
CA LYS A 112 1.92 19.94 -13.08
C LYS A 112 0.66 19.65 -13.88
N PHE A 113 -0.48 20.20 -13.49
CA PHE A 113 -1.73 20.17 -14.25
C PHE A 113 -2.06 21.58 -14.76
N THR A 114 -2.38 21.69 -16.05
CA THR A 114 -2.76 22.97 -16.69
C THR A 114 -4.12 22.80 -17.37
N PRO A 115 -5.19 23.55 -16.97
CA PRO A 115 -5.24 24.37 -15.76
C PRO A 115 -5.09 23.56 -14.47
N ASN A 116 -4.88 24.24 -13.35
CA ASN A 116 -4.83 23.56 -12.05
C ASN A 116 -6.08 22.73 -11.81
N LEU A 117 -5.92 21.60 -11.13
CA LEU A 117 -7.03 20.74 -10.72
C LEU A 117 -8.07 21.56 -9.94
N SER A 118 -9.35 21.29 -10.15
CA SER A 118 -10.43 21.96 -9.43
C SER A 118 -10.31 21.76 -7.92
N LYS A 119 -10.86 22.68 -7.12
CA LYS A 119 -10.89 22.52 -5.66
C LYS A 119 -11.56 21.24 -5.19
N LYS A 120 -12.54 20.72 -5.95
CA LYS A 120 -13.19 19.42 -5.67
C LYS A 120 -12.19 18.27 -5.77
N ILE A 121 -11.42 18.21 -6.85
CA ILE A 121 -10.41 17.16 -7.07
C ILE A 121 -9.25 17.30 -6.08
N GLN A 122 -8.76 18.52 -5.84
CA GLN A 122 -7.71 18.75 -4.85
C GLN A 122 -8.15 18.26 -3.46
N LYS A 123 -9.39 18.60 -3.06
CA LYS A 123 -9.96 18.10 -1.80
C LYS A 123 -10.06 16.58 -1.77
N ALA A 124 -10.49 15.94 -2.85
CA ALA A 124 -10.53 14.46 -2.93
C ALA A 124 -9.15 13.83 -2.75
N VAL A 125 -8.11 14.41 -3.39
CA VAL A 125 -6.72 13.99 -3.19
C VAL A 125 -6.28 14.16 -1.74
N ASP A 126 -6.66 15.26 -1.07
CA ASP A 126 -6.31 15.53 0.33
C ASP A 126 -7.04 14.59 1.31
N ASP A 127 -8.29 14.26 1.01
CA ASP A 127 -9.16 13.41 1.83
C ASP A 127 -8.76 11.91 1.77
N ILE A 128 -8.08 11.49 0.71
CA ILE A 128 -7.50 10.17 0.59
C ILE A 128 -6.04 10.23 1.05
N GLN A 129 -5.65 9.39 1.99
CA GLN A 129 -4.26 9.28 2.49
C GLN A 129 -3.55 8.08 1.89
N MET A 130 -2.22 8.14 1.81
CA MET A 130 -1.40 6.96 1.51
C MET A 130 -1.04 6.27 2.82
N GLY A 131 -1.39 5.00 2.91
CA GLY A 131 -0.88 4.12 3.93
C GLY A 131 0.51 3.59 3.59
N LEU A 132 1.19 3.04 4.58
CA LEU A 132 2.45 2.35 4.39
C LEU A 132 2.42 0.97 5.04
N LEU A 133 2.65 -0.06 4.23
CA LEU A 133 2.95 -1.42 4.67
C LEU A 133 4.34 -1.80 4.17
N VAL A 134 5.27 -1.97 5.09
CA VAL A 134 6.61 -2.46 4.80
C VAL A 134 6.60 -3.97 4.87
N LYS A 135 7.02 -4.63 3.79
CA LYS A 135 7.27 -6.08 3.73
C LYS A 135 8.76 -6.33 3.89
N ILE A 136 9.09 -7.27 4.78
CA ILE A 136 10.46 -7.55 5.20
C ILE A 136 10.75 -9.04 5.00
N PRO A 137 11.10 -9.46 3.78
CA PRO A 137 11.52 -10.84 3.53
C PRO A 137 12.85 -11.14 4.22
N LEU A 138 12.87 -12.23 5.00
CA LEU A 138 14.01 -12.77 5.74
C LEU A 138 14.29 -14.17 5.22
N LEU A 139 15.42 -14.36 4.52
CA LEU A 139 15.83 -15.64 3.97
C LEU A 139 16.59 -16.46 5.00
N PHE A 140 16.30 -17.76 5.08
CA PHE A 140 16.91 -18.74 5.98
C PHE A 140 17.52 -19.90 5.21
N ASP A 141 18.34 -20.72 5.90
CA ASP A 141 19.06 -21.87 5.34
C ASP A 141 18.19 -23.13 5.11
N GLY A 142 16.88 -23.05 5.36
CA GLY A 142 15.92 -24.15 5.20
C GLY A 142 15.40 -24.74 6.50
N VAL A 143 15.96 -24.35 7.65
CA VAL A 143 15.41 -24.73 8.96
C VAL A 143 14.09 -24.01 9.21
N ARG A 144 13.02 -24.76 9.55
CA ARG A 144 11.64 -24.24 9.65
C ARG A 144 11.28 -23.62 11.01
N LEU A 145 12.16 -23.71 11.99
CA LEU A 145 12.02 -23.06 13.30
C LEU A 145 10.70 -23.37 14.05
N GLY A 146 10.07 -24.48 13.73
CA GLY A 146 8.78 -24.90 14.32
C GLY A 146 7.54 -24.23 13.74
N PHE A 147 7.69 -23.31 12.78
CA PHE A 147 6.55 -22.66 12.12
C PHE A 147 6.05 -23.46 10.92
N ALA A 148 4.73 -23.59 10.79
CA ALA A 148 4.10 -24.25 9.66
C ALA A 148 4.19 -23.43 8.37
N GLU A 149 4.24 -24.12 7.24
CA GLU A 149 4.22 -23.49 5.92
C GLU A 149 2.90 -22.73 5.67
N ASN A 150 2.98 -21.59 5.01
CA ASN A 150 1.84 -20.69 4.71
C ASN A 150 1.05 -20.23 5.94
N SER A 151 1.65 -20.25 7.13
CA SER A 151 1.00 -19.78 8.36
C SER A 151 1.37 -18.33 8.69
N PHE A 152 0.41 -17.60 9.27
CA PHE A 152 0.69 -16.32 9.91
C PHE A 152 1.19 -16.55 11.35
N VAL A 153 2.32 -15.92 11.68
CA VAL A 153 2.88 -15.89 13.03
C VAL A 153 2.50 -14.57 13.65
N GLN A 154 1.64 -14.62 14.65
CA GLN A 154 1.13 -13.49 15.41
C GLN A 154 1.48 -13.67 16.89
N TYR A 155 1.49 -12.59 17.63
CA TYR A 155 1.71 -12.58 19.06
C TYR A 155 0.85 -11.51 19.73
N ASP A 156 0.63 -11.64 21.02
CA ASP A 156 -0.13 -10.67 21.80
C ASP A 156 0.60 -9.33 21.86
N ILE A 157 -0.07 -8.28 21.45
CA ILE A 157 0.44 -6.91 21.51
C ILE A 157 0.12 -6.36 22.91
N ALA A 158 1.13 -5.84 23.57
CA ALA A 158 0.97 -5.18 24.87
C ALA A 158 0.07 -3.94 24.73
N LYS A 159 -0.70 -3.65 25.76
CA LYS A 159 -1.56 -2.46 25.78
C LYS A 159 -0.72 -1.19 25.57
N GLY A 160 -1.11 -0.40 24.59
CA GLY A 160 -0.40 0.82 24.19
C GLY A 160 0.65 0.63 23.10
N ASP A 161 0.95 -0.60 22.67
CA ASP A 161 2.02 -0.94 21.73
C ASP A 161 1.49 -1.32 20.33
N ILE A 162 0.26 -0.95 20.02
CA ILE A 162 -0.45 -1.35 18.80
C ILE A 162 0.36 -1.06 17.52
N GLY A 163 1.04 0.09 17.48
CA GLY A 163 1.80 0.52 16.31
C GLY A 163 3.08 -0.28 16.06
N ASN A 164 3.65 -0.93 17.07
CA ASN A 164 5.00 -1.53 17.01
C ASN A 164 4.99 -3.04 16.71
N ALA A 165 3.91 -3.58 16.19
CA ALA A 165 3.85 -5.00 15.86
C ALA A 165 4.54 -5.32 14.52
N CYS A 166 5.16 -6.49 14.48
CA CYS A 166 5.66 -7.11 13.26
C CYS A 166 5.15 -8.54 13.22
N TYR A 167 4.17 -8.82 12.38
CA TYR A 167 3.66 -10.17 12.15
C TYR A 167 4.38 -10.81 10.98
N PHE A 168 4.34 -12.12 10.88
CA PHE A 168 5.09 -12.83 9.84
C PHE A 168 4.21 -13.81 9.07
N LEU A 169 4.45 -13.92 7.78
CA LEU A 169 4.02 -15.05 6.96
C LEU A 169 5.19 -16.03 6.84
N ALA A 170 5.01 -17.23 7.36
CA ALA A 170 6.03 -18.25 7.39
C ALA A 170 6.03 -19.08 6.10
N TRP A 171 7.19 -19.21 5.49
CA TRP A 171 7.50 -20.14 4.40
C TRP A 171 6.47 -20.13 3.26
N PRO A 172 6.11 -18.96 2.69
CA PRO A 172 5.09 -18.89 1.65
C PRO A 172 5.45 -19.78 0.47
N THR A 173 4.51 -20.63 0.09
CA THR A 173 4.64 -21.61 -1.01
C THR A 173 5.87 -22.53 -0.91
N GLY A 174 6.32 -22.86 0.31
CA GLY A 174 7.45 -23.74 0.58
C GLY A 174 8.83 -23.12 0.45
N HIS A 175 8.91 -21.83 0.14
CA HIS A 175 10.20 -21.12 0.05
C HIS A 175 10.88 -20.96 1.42
N ASN A 176 12.20 -20.80 1.41
CA ASN A 176 13.02 -20.68 2.62
C ASN A 176 13.07 -19.23 3.18
N TYR A 177 12.00 -18.48 3.08
CA TYR A 177 11.93 -17.15 3.68
C TYR A 177 10.64 -16.94 4.46
N MET A 178 10.71 -16.05 5.43
CA MET A 178 9.55 -15.49 6.11
C MET A 178 9.39 -14.04 5.70
N VAL A 179 8.17 -13.54 5.70
CA VAL A 179 7.91 -12.12 5.38
C VAL A 179 7.36 -11.44 6.63
N GLY A 180 8.12 -10.50 7.17
CA GLY A 180 7.64 -9.60 8.22
C GLY A 180 6.77 -8.49 7.62
N PHE A 181 5.76 -8.06 8.37
CA PHE A 181 4.83 -6.98 8.00
C PHE A 181 4.79 -5.95 9.12
N VAL A 182 5.06 -4.71 8.75
CA VAL A 182 4.94 -3.53 9.63
C VAL A 182 4.14 -2.47 8.88
N GLY A 183 3.09 -1.95 9.50
CA GLY A 183 2.19 -0.98 8.85
C GLY A 183 1.94 0.27 9.70
N GLY A 184 1.12 1.18 9.14
CA GLY A 184 0.70 2.40 9.81
C GLY A 184 1.80 3.44 10.01
N GLN A 185 1.62 4.32 11.00
CA GLN A 185 2.58 5.39 11.30
C GLN A 185 3.98 4.84 11.65
N PHE A 186 4.02 3.72 12.37
CA PHE A 186 5.30 3.10 12.73
C PHE A 186 6.11 2.65 11.50
N ALA A 187 5.45 2.17 10.44
CA ALA A 187 6.14 1.84 9.19
C ALA A 187 6.79 3.07 8.54
N TRP A 188 6.14 4.24 8.58
CA TRP A 188 6.72 5.49 8.12
C TRP A 188 7.94 5.89 8.93
N ASP A 189 7.89 5.75 10.26
CA ASP A 189 9.01 6.11 11.14
C ASP A 189 10.17 5.14 10.99
N LEU A 190 9.89 3.84 10.92
CA LEU A 190 10.89 2.81 10.69
C LEU A 190 11.59 2.97 9.32
N SER A 191 10.85 3.38 8.28
CA SER A 191 11.39 3.59 6.93
C SER A 191 12.41 4.75 6.84
N LYS A 192 12.45 5.63 7.84
CA LYS A 192 13.45 6.71 7.93
C LYS A 192 14.80 6.21 8.41
N LEU A 193 14.84 5.06 9.10
CA LEU A 193 16.07 4.52 9.69
C LEU A 193 16.95 3.80 8.66
N GLY A 194 16.38 3.25 7.59
CA GLY A 194 17.10 2.53 6.57
C GLY A 194 16.85 1.02 6.57
N GLU A 195 17.23 0.35 5.49
CA GLU A 195 16.94 -1.07 5.26
C GLU A 195 17.51 -1.99 6.33
N LYS A 196 18.76 -1.73 6.76
CA LYS A 196 19.45 -2.54 7.75
C LYS A 196 18.69 -2.56 9.09
N GLU A 197 18.26 -1.41 9.55
CA GLU A 197 17.54 -1.22 10.79
C GLU A 197 16.14 -1.86 10.73
N ILE A 198 15.48 -1.79 9.58
CA ILE A 198 14.18 -2.43 9.35
C ILE A 198 14.31 -3.96 9.42
N VAL A 199 15.33 -4.51 8.76
CA VAL A 199 15.61 -5.96 8.79
C VAL A 199 15.96 -6.41 10.20
N GLU A 200 16.81 -5.66 10.91
CA GLU A 200 17.19 -5.97 12.28
C GLU A 200 15.99 -5.92 13.23
N TYR A 201 15.10 -4.94 13.06
CA TYR A 201 13.86 -4.87 13.83
C TYR A 201 13.01 -6.13 13.66
N ALA A 202 12.75 -6.56 12.41
CA ALA A 202 11.98 -7.76 12.14
C ALA A 202 12.67 -9.02 12.68
N LEU A 203 13.98 -9.13 12.50
CA LEU A 203 14.74 -10.28 12.99
C LEU A 203 14.71 -10.38 14.52
N SER A 204 14.83 -9.24 15.24
CA SER A 204 14.72 -9.20 16.70
C SER A 204 13.34 -9.62 17.20
N LYS A 205 12.27 -9.19 16.51
CA LYS A 205 10.90 -9.61 16.85
C LYS A 205 10.71 -11.11 16.62
N LEU A 206 11.21 -11.64 15.52
CA LEU A 206 11.11 -13.06 15.21
C LEU A 206 11.95 -13.91 16.19
N GLU A 207 13.14 -13.42 16.60
CA GLU A 207 13.98 -14.04 17.62
C GLU A 207 13.24 -14.17 18.95
N SER A 208 12.53 -13.13 19.38
CA SER A 208 11.75 -13.17 20.62
C SER A 208 10.61 -14.22 20.60
N LEU A 209 10.12 -14.58 19.42
CA LEU A 209 9.06 -15.57 19.24
C LEU A 209 9.57 -17.01 19.10
N SER A 210 10.76 -17.18 18.53
CA SER A 210 11.32 -18.50 18.20
C SER A 210 12.28 -19.09 19.21
N GLY A 211 12.66 -18.33 20.25
CA GLY A 211 13.54 -18.83 21.32
C GLY A 211 15.04 -18.80 21.02
N GLY A 212 15.52 -17.82 20.25
CA GLY A 212 16.93 -17.40 20.30
C GLY A 212 17.91 -18.03 19.32
N ASN A 213 17.57 -19.08 18.58
CA ASN A 213 18.50 -19.68 17.61
C ASN A 213 18.34 -19.21 16.17
N ILE A 214 17.37 -18.35 15.91
CA ILE A 214 16.97 -17.97 14.55
C ILE A 214 18.10 -17.27 13.77
N ARG A 215 18.91 -16.48 14.44
CA ARG A 215 20.02 -15.74 13.83
C ARG A 215 21.08 -16.66 13.21
N LYS A 216 21.26 -17.88 13.71
CA LYS A 216 22.19 -18.85 13.14
C LYS A 216 21.76 -19.35 11.78
N HIS A 217 20.45 -19.32 11.53
CA HIS A 217 19.81 -19.80 10.31
C HIS A 217 19.48 -18.67 9.33
N PHE A 218 19.61 -17.41 9.77
CA PHE A 218 19.37 -16.24 8.94
C PHE A 218 20.51 -16.01 7.96
N LEU A 219 20.18 -15.86 6.66
CA LEU A 219 21.15 -15.63 5.60
C LEU A 219 21.19 -14.16 5.16
N LYS A 220 20.03 -13.60 4.84
CA LYS A 220 19.89 -12.19 4.41
C LYS A 220 18.44 -11.74 4.50
N GLY A 221 18.23 -10.42 4.53
CA GLY A 221 16.92 -9.80 4.45
C GLY A 221 16.98 -8.52 3.64
N PHE A 222 15.82 -8.04 3.25
CA PHE A 222 15.63 -6.71 2.70
C PHE A 222 14.28 -6.14 3.12
N ALA A 223 14.05 -4.84 2.89
CA ALA A 223 12.79 -4.19 3.17
C ALA A 223 12.23 -3.51 1.93
N SER A 224 10.92 -3.59 1.72
CA SER A 224 10.26 -2.84 0.65
C SER A 224 10.38 -1.34 0.92
N ASN A 225 10.80 -0.57 -0.08
CA ASN A 225 11.06 0.87 0.06
C ASN A 225 9.96 1.73 -0.59
N TRP A 226 8.69 1.40 -0.34
CA TRP A 226 7.56 2.11 -0.92
C TRP A 226 7.45 3.56 -0.46
N ALA A 227 7.85 3.87 0.78
CA ALA A 227 7.82 5.21 1.34
C ALA A 227 8.71 6.20 0.55
N ASN A 228 9.93 5.77 0.23
CA ASN A 228 10.94 6.61 -0.41
C ASN A 228 10.97 6.49 -1.94
N ASN A 229 10.23 5.54 -2.51
CA ASN A 229 10.12 5.39 -3.95
C ASN A 229 9.34 6.60 -4.54
N PRO A 230 9.97 7.42 -5.41
CA PRO A 230 9.32 8.61 -5.96
C PRO A 230 8.11 8.32 -6.85
N LEU A 231 7.95 7.06 -7.30
CA LEU A 231 6.87 6.62 -8.17
C LEU A 231 5.65 6.06 -7.41
N THR A 232 5.76 5.85 -6.09
CA THR A 232 4.68 5.30 -5.28
C THR A 232 4.33 6.15 -4.06
N LYS A 233 5.34 6.57 -3.28
CA LYS A 233 5.21 7.39 -2.07
C LYS A 233 4.21 6.83 -1.05
N GLY A 234 4.26 5.53 -0.86
CA GLY A 234 3.41 4.75 0.03
C GLY A 234 3.00 3.44 -0.60
N SER A 235 2.16 2.67 0.07
CA SER A 235 1.75 1.32 -0.37
C SER A 235 0.40 1.33 -1.08
N TYR A 236 -0.66 1.72 -0.39
CA TYR A 236 -2.01 1.84 -0.92
C TYR A 236 -2.80 2.89 -0.14
N SER A 237 -3.96 3.26 -0.68
CA SER A 237 -4.71 4.40 -0.20
C SER A 237 -5.80 4.01 0.79
N ALA A 238 -6.11 4.93 1.72
CA ALA A 238 -7.24 4.84 2.64
C ALA A 238 -7.95 6.20 2.74
N VAL A 239 -9.27 6.22 2.85
CA VAL A 239 -10.03 7.45 3.05
C VAL A 239 -9.99 7.86 4.53
N LYS A 240 -9.77 9.15 4.78
CA LYS A 240 -9.79 9.70 6.14
C LYS A 240 -11.21 9.66 6.74
N PRO A 241 -11.34 9.54 8.07
CA PRO A 241 -12.62 9.72 8.75
C PRO A 241 -13.31 11.03 8.36
N GLY A 242 -14.61 10.97 8.09
CA GLY A 242 -15.39 12.14 7.66
C GLY A 242 -15.28 12.47 6.16
N CYS A 243 -14.53 11.68 5.39
CA CYS A 243 -14.23 11.96 3.99
C CYS A 243 -14.76 10.89 3.02
N PHE A 244 -15.72 10.07 3.44
CA PHE A 244 -16.37 9.10 2.56
C PHE A 244 -16.94 9.79 1.32
N GLY A 245 -16.77 9.19 0.13
CA GLY A 245 -17.09 9.81 -1.16
C GLY A 245 -15.90 10.46 -1.88
N ALA A 246 -14.71 10.52 -1.24
CA ALA A 246 -13.53 11.11 -1.85
C ALA A 246 -13.04 10.30 -3.08
N ARG A 247 -13.23 8.98 -3.09
CA ARG A 247 -12.84 8.12 -4.22
C ARG A 247 -13.71 8.38 -5.44
N GLU A 248 -15.01 8.50 -5.26
CA GLU A 248 -15.96 8.85 -6.30
C GLU A 248 -15.67 10.25 -6.87
N ALA A 249 -15.36 11.21 -6.01
CA ALA A 249 -14.99 12.55 -6.45
C ALA A 249 -13.67 12.56 -7.25
N LEU A 250 -12.70 11.71 -6.88
CA LEU A 250 -11.43 11.56 -7.62
C LEU A 250 -11.62 10.87 -8.97
N SER A 251 -12.57 9.94 -9.09
CA SER A 251 -12.82 9.19 -10.33
C SER A 251 -13.58 9.99 -11.40
N GLU A 252 -14.14 11.17 -11.05
CA GLU A 252 -14.85 11.99 -12.03
C GLU A 252 -13.92 12.49 -13.15
N PRO A 253 -14.32 12.31 -14.43
CA PRO A 253 -13.52 12.80 -15.55
C PRO A 253 -13.39 14.32 -15.54
N ILE A 254 -12.18 14.82 -15.79
CA ILE A 254 -11.89 16.26 -15.91
C ILE A 254 -11.97 16.64 -17.38
N ALA A 255 -12.87 17.56 -17.72
CA ALA A 255 -13.14 18.03 -19.09
C ALA A 255 -13.33 16.85 -20.09
N GLU A 256 -13.87 15.71 -19.61
CA GLU A 256 -14.08 14.48 -20.38
C GLU A 256 -12.81 13.90 -21.04
N ARG A 257 -11.64 14.38 -20.65
CA ARG A 257 -10.36 14.04 -21.30
C ARG A 257 -9.27 13.56 -20.35
N LEU A 258 -9.29 13.94 -19.08
CA LEU A 258 -8.38 13.40 -18.07
C LEU A 258 -9.16 12.60 -17.04
N ILE A 259 -8.78 11.34 -16.88
CA ILE A 259 -9.41 10.38 -15.97
C ILE A 259 -8.34 9.89 -15.00
N PHE A 260 -8.62 9.97 -13.69
CA PHE A 260 -7.83 9.26 -12.70
C PHE A 260 -8.35 7.84 -12.55
N ALA A 261 -7.45 6.85 -12.61
CA ALA A 261 -7.78 5.43 -12.46
C ALA A 261 -6.72 4.73 -11.59
N GLY A 262 -7.09 3.60 -11.01
CA GLY A 262 -6.23 2.81 -10.15
C GLY A 262 -6.92 2.43 -8.84
N GLU A 263 -6.20 1.82 -7.90
CA GLU A 263 -6.78 1.35 -6.63
C GLU A 263 -7.47 2.46 -5.83
N ALA A 264 -6.97 3.70 -5.92
CA ALA A 264 -7.51 4.83 -5.16
C ALA A 264 -8.90 5.28 -5.64
N THR A 265 -9.30 4.95 -6.85
CA THR A 265 -10.62 5.26 -7.43
C THR A 265 -11.57 4.06 -7.46
N ALA A 266 -11.13 2.89 -7.01
CA ALA A 266 -11.83 1.61 -7.15
C ALA A 266 -13.00 1.39 -6.17
N GLY A 267 -13.48 2.41 -5.47
CA GLY A 267 -14.65 2.32 -4.61
C GLY A 267 -14.53 1.21 -3.56
N ASN A 268 -15.36 0.17 -3.68
CA ASN A 268 -15.49 -0.89 -2.66
C ASN A 268 -14.43 -2.01 -2.74
N ILE A 269 -13.47 -1.93 -3.65
CA ILE A 269 -12.33 -2.86 -3.78
C ILE A 269 -10.99 -2.12 -3.84
N SER A 270 -10.92 -0.95 -3.21
CA SER A 270 -9.70 -0.14 -3.12
C SER A 270 -8.56 -0.85 -2.39
N GLY A 271 -7.32 -0.41 -2.61
CA GLY A 271 -6.11 -1.00 -2.00
C GLY A 271 -5.69 -2.35 -2.60
N LEU A 272 -6.39 -2.88 -3.60
CA LEU A 272 -6.17 -4.19 -4.19
C LEU A 272 -5.81 -4.09 -5.68
N VAL A 273 -5.10 -5.11 -6.20
CA VAL A 273 -4.73 -5.20 -7.63
C VAL A 273 -5.96 -5.35 -8.52
N ASN A 274 -6.97 -6.11 -8.09
CA ASN A 274 -8.23 -6.23 -8.82
C ASN A 274 -8.98 -4.90 -8.89
N GLY A 275 -8.94 -4.07 -7.83
CA GLY A 275 -9.49 -2.72 -7.88
C GLY A 275 -8.75 -1.77 -8.83
N ALA A 276 -7.45 -1.99 -9.02
CA ALA A 276 -6.69 -1.25 -10.03
C ALA A 276 -6.94 -1.76 -11.46
N TYR A 277 -7.44 -2.98 -11.62
CA TYR A 277 -7.74 -3.60 -12.92
C TYR A 277 -9.12 -3.20 -13.46
N GLU A 278 -10.15 -3.09 -12.60
CA GLU A 278 -11.50 -2.62 -12.95
C GLU A 278 -11.54 -1.14 -13.32
#